data_715f29cfa900858d2e76ede8f5cd5aa0
#
_entry.id   715f29cfa900858d2e76ede8f5cd5aa0
#
_cell.length_a   1.000
_cell.length_b   1.000
_cell.length_c   1.000
_cell.angle_alpha   90.00
_cell.angle_beta   90.00
_cell.angle_gamma   90.00
#
_symmetry.space_group_name_H-M   'P 1'
#
loop_
_entity.id
_entity.type
_entity.pdbx_description
1 polymer ?
#
loop_
_entity_poly.entity_id
_entity_poly.type
_entity_poly.pdbx_seq_one_letter_code
_entity_poly.pdbx_strand_id
1 'polypeptide(L)'
;MASLTVLYDGACALCRASVARVRHMDPHSRIELLDLHDASVPARFPQINKEEAMRLMQAVDSAGRVYSGADAWARIGLSLPGWKLLAWLLLVPGIHFLAARVYGWIARNRYRWNRELCADGTCALHANAPASAPKSPRP
;
A
#
# COMPACT_ATOMS: atom_id res chain seq x y z
N MET A 1 -13.77 -8.57 11.54
CA MET A 1 -12.83 -7.44 11.71
C MET A 1 -11.59 -7.68 10.88
N ALA A 2 -11.09 -6.68 10.20
CA ALA A 2 -9.85 -6.77 9.44
C ALA A 2 -8.68 -7.06 10.40
N SER A 3 -7.84 -8.02 10.04
CA SER A 3 -6.65 -8.39 10.83
C SER A 3 -5.42 -7.56 10.45
N LEU A 4 -5.50 -6.86 9.33
CA LEU A 4 -4.42 -6.05 8.77
C LEU A 4 -5.02 -4.85 8.05
N THR A 5 -4.51 -3.64 8.29
CA THR A 5 -4.83 -2.43 7.53
C THR A 5 -3.65 -2.08 6.64
N VAL A 6 -3.86 -1.98 5.34
CA VAL A 6 -2.84 -1.60 4.36
C VAL A 6 -3.06 -0.16 3.94
N LEU A 7 -2.04 0.66 4.13
CA LEU A 7 -2.01 2.06 3.76
C LEU A 7 -1.29 2.20 2.42
N TYR A 8 -1.96 2.77 1.44
CA TYR A 8 -1.43 2.92 0.09
C TYR A 8 -1.61 4.33 -0.45
N ASP A 9 -0.78 4.71 -1.40
CA ASP A 9 -0.89 5.99 -2.09
C ASP A 9 -1.93 5.89 -3.22
N GLY A 10 -3.10 6.48 -3.00
CA GLY A 10 -4.19 6.50 -3.98
C GLY A 10 -3.90 7.31 -5.24
N ALA A 11 -2.89 8.18 -5.23
CA ALA A 11 -2.44 8.92 -6.42
C ALA A 11 -1.53 8.07 -7.34
N CYS A 12 -0.98 6.97 -6.83
CA CYS A 12 -0.08 6.08 -7.57
C CYS A 12 -0.87 5.00 -8.32
N ALA A 13 -0.80 4.97 -9.66
CA ALA A 13 -1.50 3.97 -10.48
C ALA A 13 -1.04 2.53 -10.16
N LEU A 14 0.27 2.32 -9.97
CA LEU A 14 0.83 1.02 -9.61
C LEU A 14 0.31 0.55 -8.24
N CYS A 15 0.25 1.46 -7.27
CA CYS A 15 -0.27 1.15 -5.93
C CYS A 15 -1.76 0.78 -6.00
N ARG A 16 -2.57 1.52 -6.76
CA ARG A 16 -3.99 1.21 -6.97
C ARG A 16 -4.18 -0.15 -7.64
N ALA A 17 -3.40 -0.46 -8.68
CA ALA A 17 -3.45 -1.76 -9.35
C ALA A 17 -3.08 -2.91 -8.40
N SER A 18 -2.05 -2.72 -7.59
CA SER A 18 -1.61 -3.71 -6.59
C SER A 18 -2.69 -3.95 -5.53
N VAL A 19 -3.30 -2.88 -5.02
CA VAL A 19 -4.37 -2.93 -4.02
C VAL A 19 -5.64 -3.56 -4.59
N ALA A 20 -6.00 -3.27 -5.84
CA ALA A 20 -7.13 -3.90 -6.52
C ALA A 20 -6.93 -5.42 -6.62
N ARG A 21 -5.70 -5.87 -6.91
CA ARG A 21 -5.36 -7.30 -6.94
C ARG A 21 -5.45 -7.93 -5.56
N VAL A 22 -4.95 -7.28 -4.51
CA VAL A 22 -5.08 -7.75 -3.12
C VAL A 22 -6.55 -7.90 -2.74
N ARG A 23 -7.38 -6.91 -3.06
CA ARG A 23 -8.83 -6.97 -2.81
C ARG A 23 -9.50 -8.16 -3.51
N HIS A 24 -9.11 -8.44 -4.75
CA HIS A 24 -9.64 -9.58 -5.50
C HIS A 24 -9.25 -10.93 -4.88
N MET A 25 -8.06 -11.00 -4.26
CA MET A 25 -7.53 -12.20 -3.61
C MET A 25 -7.97 -12.37 -2.13
N ASP A 26 -8.69 -11.40 -1.57
CA ASP A 26 -9.17 -11.43 -0.18
C ASP A 26 -10.70 -11.56 -0.09
N PRO A 27 -11.26 -12.74 -0.37
CA PRO A 27 -12.71 -12.96 -0.37
C PRO A 27 -13.35 -12.83 1.01
N HIS A 28 -12.53 -12.87 2.08
CA HIS A 28 -12.99 -12.79 3.46
C HIS A 28 -12.81 -11.40 4.08
N SER A 29 -12.39 -10.41 3.29
CA SER A 29 -12.18 -9.02 3.75
C SER A 29 -11.33 -8.93 5.02
N ARG A 30 -10.26 -9.71 5.08
CA ARG A 30 -9.32 -9.72 6.22
C ARG A 30 -8.38 -8.53 6.21
N ILE A 31 -8.23 -7.90 5.04
CA ILE A 31 -7.34 -6.76 4.82
C ILE A 31 -8.20 -5.52 4.56
N GLU A 32 -8.09 -4.54 5.42
CA GLU A 32 -8.62 -3.20 5.18
C GLU A 32 -7.63 -2.44 4.29
N LEU A 33 -8.14 -1.84 3.22
CA LEU A 33 -7.34 -1.06 2.27
C LEU A 33 -7.71 0.41 2.43
N LEU A 34 -6.77 1.22 2.90
CA LEU A 34 -6.99 2.62 3.25
C LEU A 34 -6.04 3.52 2.46
N ASP A 35 -6.59 4.56 1.83
CA ASP A 35 -5.81 5.56 1.12
C ASP A 35 -5.12 6.49 2.13
N LEU A 36 -3.82 6.72 1.97
CA LEU A 36 -3.03 7.65 2.80
C LEU A 36 -3.55 9.09 2.79
N HIS A 37 -4.32 9.45 1.75
CA HIS A 37 -4.93 10.77 1.63
C HIS A 37 -6.29 10.88 2.35
N ASP A 38 -6.78 9.79 2.93
CA ASP A 38 -8.00 9.81 3.72
C ASP A 38 -7.80 10.62 5.00
N ALA A 39 -8.74 11.51 5.31
CA ALA A 39 -8.68 12.40 6.47
C ALA A 39 -8.68 11.66 7.82
N SER A 40 -9.15 10.41 7.85
CA SER A 40 -9.18 9.58 9.06
C SER A 40 -7.81 8.97 9.43
N VAL A 41 -6.86 8.92 8.50
CA VAL A 41 -5.56 8.25 8.70
C VAL A 41 -4.78 8.83 9.88
N PRO A 42 -4.60 10.17 10.03
CA PRO A 42 -3.83 10.72 11.14
C PRO A 42 -4.46 10.43 12.51
N ALA A 43 -5.79 10.36 12.57
CA ALA A 43 -6.51 10.08 13.82
C ALA A 43 -6.46 8.59 14.18
N ARG A 44 -6.59 7.70 13.20
CA ARG A 44 -6.58 6.24 13.40
C ARG A 44 -5.18 5.67 13.59
N PHE A 45 -4.19 6.25 12.93
CA PHE A 45 -2.81 5.74 12.87
C PHE A 45 -1.80 6.87 13.11
N PRO A 46 -1.75 7.48 14.32
CA PRO A 46 -0.84 8.59 14.62
C PRO A 46 0.63 8.19 14.55
N GLN A 47 0.96 6.89 14.63
CA GLN A 47 2.31 6.36 14.50
C GLN A 47 2.83 6.31 13.06
N ILE A 48 1.96 6.54 12.06
CA ILE A 48 2.35 6.50 10.65
C ILE A 48 2.99 7.82 10.24
N ASN A 49 4.23 7.74 9.75
CA ASN A 49 4.86 8.85 9.08
C ASN A 49 4.39 8.92 7.63
N LYS A 50 3.66 9.97 7.28
CA LYS A 50 3.06 10.14 5.95
C LYS A 50 4.12 10.16 4.84
N GLU A 51 5.27 10.80 5.07
CA GLU A 51 6.33 10.88 4.06
C GLU A 51 6.94 9.50 3.78
N GLU A 52 7.16 8.71 4.81
CA GLU A 52 7.64 7.33 4.68
C GLU A 52 6.59 6.45 4.01
N ALA A 53 5.34 6.57 4.40
CA ALA A 53 4.23 5.83 3.82
C ALA A 53 3.98 6.18 2.34
N MET A 54 4.31 7.39 1.92
CA MET A 54 4.33 7.78 0.50
C MET A 54 5.50 7.15 -0.27
N ARG A 55 6.58 6.79 0.39
CA ARG A 55 7.73 6.13 -0.25
C ARG A 55 7.57 4.62 -0.32
N LEU A 56 7.08 4.03 0.77
CA LEU A 56 6.95 2.59 0.95
C LEU A 56 5.53 2.29 1.44
N MET A 57 4.84 1.36 0.77
CA MET A 57 3.57 0.86 1.26
C MET A 57 3.72 0.38 2.71
N GLN A 58 2.79 0.74 3.55
CA GLN A 58 2.78 0.36 4.96
C GLN A 58 1.56 -0.50 5.29
N ALA A 59 1.73 -1.41 6.24
CA ALA A 59 0.66 -2.21 6.79
C ALA A 59 0.70 -2.14 8.32
N VAL A 60 -0.47 -2.09 8.93
CA VAL A 60 -0.62 -2.06 10.40
C VAL A 60 -1.44 -3.26 10.83
N ASP A 61 -0.93 -4.05 11.77
CA ASP A 61 -1.67 -5.18 12.32
C ASP A 61 -2.62 -4.74 13.45
N SER A 62 -3.44 -5.69 13.91
CA SER A 62 -4.40 -5.45 15.00
C SER A 62 -3.74 -5.06 16.34
N ALA A 63 -2.45 -5.30 16.50
CA ALA A 63 -1.66 -4.88 17.67
C ALA A 63 -1.04 -3.48 17.50
N GLY A 64 -1.28 -2.80 16.37
CA GLY A 64 -0.74 -1.48 16.07
C GLY A 64 0.70 -1.47 15.57
N ARG A 65 1.28 -2.63 15.24
CA ARG A 65 2.64 -2.72 14.70
C ARG A 65 2.64 -2.37 13.23
N VAL A 66 3.59 -1.52 12.84
CA VAL A 66 3.77 -1.03 11.48
C VAL A 66 4.80 -1.88 10.75
N TYR A 67 4.47 -2.27 9.53
CA TYR A 67 5.33 -2.99 8.60
C TYR A 67 5.46 -2.17 7.32
N SER A 68 6.66 -2.06 6.77
CA SER A 68 6.93 -1.24 5.59
C SER A 68 7.54 -2.07 4.47
N GLY A 69 7.26 -1.71 3.22
CA GLY A 69 7.89 -2.30 2.05
C GLY A 69 7.70 -3.82 1.93
N ALA A 70 8.80 -4.58 1.87
CA ALA A 70 8.77 -6.03 1.73
C ALA A 70 8.08 -6.74 2.92
N ASP A 71 8.24 -6.21 4.14
CA ASP A 71 7.57 -6.74 5.33
C ASP A 71 6.05 -6.57 5.25
N ALA A 72 5.57 -5.42 4.75
CA ALA A 72 4.15 -5.20 4.51
C ALA A 72 3.59 -6.22 3.53
N TRP A 73 4.30 -6.48 2.43
CA TRP A 73 3.91 -7.50 1.45
C TRP A 73 3.91 -8.92 2.02
N ALA A 74 4.90 -9.26 2.84
CA ALA A 74 4.92 -10.55 3.53
C ALA A 74 3.69 -10.72 4.45
N ARG A 75 3.31 -9.66 5.19
CA ARG A 75 2.11 -9.67 6.04
C ARG A 75 0.81 -9.78 5.24
N ILE A 76 0.72 -9.06 4.13
CA ILE A 76 -0.40 -9.20 3.19
C ILE A 76 -0.52 -10.65 2.71
N GLY A 77 0.58 -11.26 2.25
CA GLY A 77 0.59 -12.64 1.80
C GLY A 77 0.19 -13.65 2.88
N LEU A 78 0.62 -13.45 4.13
CA LEU A 78 0.21 -14.29 5.26
C LEU A 78 -1.29 -14.20 5.56
N SER A 79 -1.91 -13.07 5.27
CA SER A 79 -3.34 -12.83 5.47
C SER A 79 -4.20 -13.40 4.35
N LEU A 80 -3.62 -13.64 3.17
CA LEU A 80 -4.32 -14.15 1.99
C LEU A 80 -4.35 -15.69 1.97
N PRO A 81 -5.50 -16.31 1.64
CA PRO A 81 -5.57 -17.76 1.46
C PRO A 81 -4.72 -18.19 0.25
N GLY A 82 -3.93 -19.26 0.41
CA GLY A 82 -3.07 -19.80 -0.66
C GLY A 82 -1.72 -19.10 -0.85
N TRP A 83 -1.51 -17.91 -0.30
CA TRP A 83 -0.26 -17.15 -0.44
C TRP A 83 0.70 -17.31 0.74
N LYS A 84 0.29 -18.04 1.77
CA LYS A 84 1.06 -18.23 3.01
C LYS A 84 2.46 -18.80 2.77
N LEU A 85 2.59 -19.76 1.84
CA LEU A 85 3.89 -20.37 1.52
C LEU A 85 4.84 -19.36 0.88
N LEU A 86 4.35 -18.54 -0.07
CA LEU A 86 5.13 -17.49 -0.70
C LEU A 86 5.50 -16.39 0.29
N ALA A 87 4.58 -16.03 1.17
CA ALA A 87 4.81 -15.05 2.22
C ALA A 87 5.87 -15.55 3.22
N TRP A 88 5.82 -16.82 3.59
CA TRP A 88 6.82 -17.44 4.45
C TRP A 88 8.21 -17.44 3.78
N LEU A 89 8.26 -17.71 2.47
CA LEU A 89 9.49 -17.63 1.69
C LEU A 89 10.10 -16.22 1.71
N LEU A 90 9.27 -15.18 1.65
CA LEU A 90 9.72 -13.78 1.77
C LEU A 90 10.31 -13.43 3.13
N LEU A 91 10.01 -14.20 4.17
CA LEU A 91 10.56 -13.99 5.51
C LEU A 91 11.94 -14.67 5.70
N VAL A 92 12.39 -15.51 4.75
CA VAL A 92 13.74 -16.08 4.79
C VAL A 92 14.77 -14.95 4.61
N PRO A 93 15.77 -14.80 5.50
CA PRO A 93 16.65 -13.62 5.54
C PRO A 93 17.31 -13.25 4.22
N GLY A 94 17.82 -14.21 3.43
CA GLY A 94 18.42 -13.94 2.13
C GLY A 94 17.42 -13.47 1.07
N ILE A 95 16.27 -14.11 1.02
CA ILE A 95 15.18 -13.74 0.08
C ILE A 95 14.57 -12.41 0.48
N HIS A 96 14.38 -12.20 1.79
CA HIS A 96 13.89 -10.93 2.33
C HIS A 96 14.79 -9.75 1.94
N PHE A 97 16.10 -9.91 2.08
CA PHE A 97 17.06 -8.88 1.69
C PHE A 97 16.96 -8.54 0.18
N LEU A 98 16.89 -9.56 -0.67
CA LEU A 98 16.72 -9.37 -2.12
C LEU A 98 15.38 -8.71 -2.43
N ALA A 99 14.30 -9.18 -1.83
CA ALA A 99 12.95 -8.61 -2.00
C ALA A 99 12.90 -7.13 -1.57
N ALA A 100 13.52 -6.78 -0.45
CA ALA A 100 13.62 -5.41 0.03
C ALA A 100 14.39 -4.50 -0.95
N ARG A 101 15.48 -5.00 -1.54
CA ARG A 101 16.23 -4.24 -2.57
C ARG A 101 15.42 -4.04 -3.85
N VAL A 102 14.77 -5.09 -4.33
CA VAL A 102 13.90 -5.03 -5.53
C VAL A 102 12.73 -4.08 -5.26
N TYR A 103 12.08 -4.20 -4.12
CA TYR A 103 10.98 -3.32 -3.74
C TYR A 103 11.43 -1.85 -3.66
N GLY A 104 12.57 -1.58 -3.02
CA GLY A 104 13.14 -0.23 -2.94
C GLY A 104 13.46 0.36 -4.31
N TRP A 105 13.92 -0.46 -5.26
CA TRP A 105 14.14 -0.04 -6.64
C TRP A 105 12.82 0.28 -7.35
N ILE A 106 11.80 -0.58 -7.22
CA ILE A 106 10.46 -0.34 -7.75
C ILE A 106 9.85 0.93 -7.15
N ALA A 107 9.94 1.11 -5.83
CA ALA A 107 9.41 2.27 -5.13
C ALA A 107 10.04 3.59 -5.62
N ARG A 108 11.34 3.59 -5.92
CA ARG A 108 12.02 4.77 -6.48
C ARG A 108 11.61 5.05 -7.94
N ASN A 109 11.32 4.02 -8.72
CA ASN A 109 11.02 4.16 -10.15
C ASN A 109 9.50 4.24 -10.44
N ARG A 110 8.64 3.97 -9.46
CA ARG A 110 7.17 3.88 -9.67
C ARG A 110 6.56 5.15 -10.25
N TYR A 111 7.07 6.33 -9.91
CA TYR A 111 6.56 7.59 -10.45
C TYR A 111 6.99 7.84 -11.90
N ARG A 112 8.10 7.26 -12.35
CA ARG A 112 8.49 7.30 -13.77
C ARG A 112 7.53 6.44 -14.60
N TRP A 113 7.22 5.25 -14.11
CA TRP A 113 6.26 4.33 -14.76
C TRP A 113 4.82 4.83 -14.64
N ASN A 114 4.51 5.56 -13.58
CA ASN A 114 3.19 6.13 -13.38
C ASN A 114 2.79 7.11 -14.51
N ARG A 115 3.74 7.83 -15.09
CA ARG A 115 3.50 8.70 -16.25
C ARG A 115 3.02 7.93 -17.48
N GLU A 116 3.54 6.73 -17.68
CA GLU A 116 3.18 5.87 -18.81
C GLU A 116 1.85 5.15 -18.58
N LEU A 117 1.55 4.81 -17.33
CA LEU A 117 0.31 4.13 -16.94
C LEU A 117 -0.89 5.07 -16.79
N CYS A 118 -0.64 6.36 -16.63
CA CYS A 118 -1.67 7.40 -16.53
C CYS A 118 -1.81 8.15 -17.85
N ALA A 119 -2.17 7.45 -18.91
CA ALA A 119 -2.34 8.03 -20.25
C ALA A 119 -3.46 9.09 -20.34
N ASP A 120 -4.35 9.14 -19.37
CA ASP A 120 -5.47 10.09 -19.27
C ASP A 120 -5.13 11.37 -18.48
N GLY A 121 -3.91 11.50 -17.95
CA GLY A 121 -3.44 12.68 -17.20
C GLY A 121 -4.03 12.87 -15.80
N THR A 122 -5.00 12.04 -15.38
CA THR A 122 -5.68 12.16 -14.08
C THR A 122 -4.73 11.95 -12.90
N CYS A 123 -3.67 11.16 -13.07
CA CYS A 123 -2.68 10.94 -12.02
C CYS A 123 -1.80 12.17 -11.74
N ALA A 124 -1.52 12.98 -12.76
CA ALA A 124 -0.73 14.22 -12.60
C ALA A 124 -1.49 15.29 -11.81
N LEU A 125 -2.80 15.35 -11.96
CA LEU A 125 -3.66 16.29 -11.23
C LEU A 125 -3.72 15.98 -9.74
N HIS A 126 -3.66 14.69 -9.36
CA HIS A 126 -3.67 14.27 -7.95
C HIS A 126 -2.31 14.45 -7.26
N ALA A 127 -1.22 14.36 -8.02
CA ALA A 127 0.13 14.59 -7.48
C ALA A 127 0.38 16.06 -7.09
N ASN A 128 -0.35 16.99 -7.71
CA ASN A 128 -0.22 18.44 -7.48
C ASN A 128 -1.42 19.04 -6.73
N ALA A 129 -2.42 18.25 -6.34
CA ALA A 129 -3.53 18.75 -5.58
C ALA A 129 -3.08 19.08 -4.14
N PRO A 130 -3.30 20.31 -3.64
CA PRO A 130 -3.07 20.62 -2.25
C PRO A 130 -3.97 19.71 -1.38
N ALA A 131 -3.45 19.27 -0.24
CA ALA A 131 -4.06 18.30 0.68
C ALA A 131 -5.42 18.72 1.30
N SER A 132 -6.10 19.72 0.74
CA SER A 132 -7.29 20.36 1.30
C SER A 132 -8.53 20.34 0.41
N ALA A 133 -8.57 19.58 -0.67
CA ALA A 133 -9.82 19.48 -1.45
C ALA A 133 -10.76 18.43 -0.84
N PRO A 134 -11.93 18.84 -0.31
CA PRO A 134 -12.92 17.89 0.18
C PRO A 134 -13.47 17.09 -1.00
N LYS A 135 -13.38 15.76 -0.91
CA LYS A 135 -14.05 14.88 -1.88
C LYS A 135 -15.55 15.09 -1.78
N SER A 136 -16.14 15.61 -2.84
CA SER A 136 -17.60 15.61 -3.03
C SER A 136 -18.10 14.16 -2.94
N PRO A 137 -19.17 13.88 -2.16
CA PRO A 137 -19.78 12.56 -2.14
C PRO A 137 -20.32 12.26 -3.53
N ARG A 138 -19.93 11.13 -4.10
CA ARG A 138 -20.56 10.63 -5.32
C ARG A 138 -21.94 10.08 -4.97
N PRO A 139 -22.93 10.34 -5.83
CA PRO A 139 -24.26 9.78 -5.67
C PRO A 139 -24.28 8.25 -5.75
#